data_22396f5b3221c71e8283cfd7666be30f
#
_entry.id   22396f5b3221c71e8283cfd7666be30f
#
_cell.length_a   1.000
_cell.length_b   1.000
_cell.length_c   1.000
_cell.angle_alpha   90.00
_cell.angle_beta   90.00
_cell.angle_gamma   90.00
#
_symmetry.space_group_name_H-M   'P 1'
#
loop_
_entity.id
_entity.type
_entity.pdbx_description
1 polymer ?
#
loop_
_entity_poly.entity_id
_entity_poly.type
_entity_poly.pdbx_seq_one_letter_code
_entity_poly.pdbx_strand_id
1 'polypeptide(L)'
;LFQQITPDMVGRDIPVLLKQLDEQFTALEHSLQQQLSSPQPLSWDSVMAPMQELGEQIRWSWGVVSHLNGVCNSPELRDAHAGQQPEVVRLGNRLGQSQVLHQALCRLKDQPAEPLTPTRERILNAELLSMQNRGVGLDGETQAAFNAASERLAALSTSFGNHVLDATQQWTLKLTEADQVRGLPERAKDALAAAAREAGDAAATGSEGPWLLGLDMPRYLPFLTHAEDRGLRETAYRAHVSRASQGEFDNAPLIEEILTLRGQQARRLGYEHWAEVSLASKMADDVPSVEALLEELRSAAYPAAER
;
A
#
# COMPACT_ATOMS: atom_id res chain seq x y z
N LEU A 1 -20.46 -6.42 -7.32
CA LEU A 1 -19.25 -7.14 -7.78
C LEU A 1 -18.33 -7.47 -6.60
N PHE A 2 -17.90 -6.50 -5.76
CA PHE A 2 -17.00 -6.76 -4.61
C PHE A 2 -17.56 -7.79 -3.61
N GLN A 3 -18.87 -7.78 -3.36
CA GLN A 3 -19.54 -8.72 -2.47
C GLN A 3 -19.55 -10.17 -2.96
N GLN A 4 -19.19 -10.40 -4.22
CA GLN A 4 -19.16 -11.74 -4.83
C GLN A 4 -17.77 -12.39 -4.74
N ILE A 5 -16.74 -11.64 -4.34
CA ILE A 5 -15.38 -12.16 -4.21
C ILE A 5 -15.24 -12.81 -2.85
N THR A 6 -14.94 -14.10 -2.85
CA THR A 6 -14.75 -14.90 -1.64
C THR A 6 -13.29 -15.30 -1.45
N PRO A 7 -12.84 -15.62 -0.22
CA PRO A 7 -11.50 -16.16 0.02
C PRO A 7 -11.16 -17.38 -0.84
N ASP A 8 -12.13 -18.29 -1.05
CA ASP A 8 -11.95 -19.47 -1.90
C ASP A 8 -11.68 -19.10 -3.37
N MET A 9 -12.36 -18.06 -3.88
CA MET A 9 -12.09 -17.55 -5.23
C MET A 9 -10.68 -16.98 -5.34
N VAL A 10 -10.21 -16.26 -4.31
CA VAL A 10 -8.84 -15.71 -4.28
C VAL A 10 -7.82 -16.86 -4.36
N GLY A 11 -7.96 -17.89 -3.52
CA GLY A 11 -7.06 -19.04 -3.50
C GLY A 11 -7.09 -19.88 -4.80
N ARG A 12 -8.24 -19.93 -5.50
CA ARG A 12 -8.42 -20.69 -6.73
C ARG A 12 -8.01 -19.91 -7.98
N ASP A 13 -8.46 -18.66 -8.11
CA ASP A 13 -8.42 -17.93 -9.38
C ASP A 13 -7.14 -17.11 -9.56
N ILE A 14 -6.56 -16.57 -8.46
CA ILE A 14 -5.31 -15.81 -8.55
C ILE A 14 -4.15 -16.66 -9.07
N PRO A 15 -3.89 -17.91 -8.59
CA PRO A 15 -2.83 -18.74 -9.16
C PRO A 15 -3.00 -19.02 -10.64
N VAL A 16 -4.24 -19.25 -11.09
CA VAL A 16 -4.55 -19.48 -12.51
C VAL A 16 -4.24 -18.24 -13.34
N LEU A 17 -4.66 -17.07 -12.87
CA LEU A 17 -4.37 -15.80 -13.52
C LEU A 17 -2.85 -15.54 -13.59
N LEU A 18 -2.12 -15.71 -12.48
CA LEU A 18 -0.67 -15.48 -12.45
C LEU A 18 0.06 -16.38 -13.44
N LYS A 19 -0.34 -17.64 -13.56
CA LYS A 19 0.21 -18.56 -14.55
C LYS A 19 -0.07 -18.10 -15.99
N GLN A 20 -1.31 -17.69 -16.29
CA GLN A 20 -1.68 -17.17 -17.60
C GLN A 20 -0.89 -15.90 -17.96
N LEU A 21 -0.71 -14.98 -17.00
CA LEU A 21 0.07 -13.77 -17.20
C LEU A 21 1.56 -14.07 -17.43
N ASP A 22 2.13 -15.04 -16.73
CA ASP A 22 3.50 -15.49 -16.94
C ASP A 22 3.71 -16.11 -18.34
N GLU A 23 2.77 -16.92 -18.80
CA GLU A 23 2.77 -17.49 -20.17
C GLU A 23 2.64 -16.40 -21.24
N GLN A 24 1.73 -15.43 -21.05
CA GLN A 24 1.55 -14.30 -21.96
C GLN A 24 2.80 -13.41 -21.98
N PHE A 25 3.41 -13.17 -20.83
CA PHE A 25 4.65 -12.39 -20.75
C PHE A 25 5.81 -13.10 -21.44
N THR A 26 5.94 -14.41 -21.27
CA THR A 26 6.93 -15.22 -21.99
C THR A 26 6.75 -15.11 -23.50
N ALA A 27 5.52 -15.17 -23.99
CA ALA A 27 5.23 -14.98 -25.42
C ALA A 27 5.60 -13.56 -25.89
N LEU A 28 5.35 -12.54 -25.08
CA LEU A 28 5.76 -11.16 -25.36
C LEU A 28 7.29 -11.06 -25.45
N GLU A 29 8.03 -11.61 -24.48
CA GLU A 29 9.51 -11.61 -24.52
C GLU A 29 10.04 -12.29 -25.78
N HIS A 30 9.49 -13.42 -26.19
CA HIS A 30 9.88 -14.07 -27.45
C HIS A 30 9.62 -13.18 -28.66
N SER A 31 8.48 -12.54 -28.75
CA SER A 31 8.15 -11.61 -29.83
C SER A 31 9.10 -10.42 -29.85
N LEU A 32 9.37 -9.81 -28.70
CA LEU A 32 10.30 -8.69 -28.57
C LEU A 32 11.73 -9.09 -28.92
N GLN A 33 12.19 -10.29 -28.53
CA GLN A 33 13.51 -10.80 -28.87
C GLN A 33 13.68 -10.96 -30.38
N GLN A 34 12.66 -11.43 -31.11
CA GLN A 34 12.66 -11.52 -32.57
C GLN A 34 12.71 -10.11 -33.20
N GLN A 35 11.90 -9.18 -32.70
CA GLN A 35 11.89 -7.80 -33.19
C GLN A 35 13.24 -7.09 -32.94
N LEU A 36 13.86 -7.31 -31.76
CA LEU A 36 15.18 -6.78 -31.43
C LEU A 36 16.29 -7.32 -32.34
N SER A 37 16.15 -8.52 -32.87
CA SER A 37 17.10 -9.12 -33.83
C SER A 37 16.95 -8.56 -35.25
N SER A 38 15.89 -7.81 -35.53
CA SER A 38 15.63 -7.13 -36.80
C SER A 38 16.10 -5.65 -36.75
N PRO A 39 16.56 -5.04 -37.85
CA PRO A 39 16.86 -3.62 -37.90
C PRO A 39 15.60 -2.72 -37.92
N GLN A 40 14.42 -3.30 -38.00
CA GLN A 40 13.15 -2.55 -38.06
C GLN A 40 12.90 -1.79 -36.75
N PRO A 41 12.43 -0.53 -36.81
CA PRO A 41 12.07 0.22 -35.62
C PRO A 41 10.89 -0.41 -34.90
N LEU A 42 10.82 -0.26 -33.57
CA LEU A 42 9.72 -0.76 -32.76
C LEU A 42 8.56 0.24 -32.72
N SER A 43 7.33 -0.29 -32.68
CA SER A 43 6.13 0.53 -32.51
C SER A 43 5.66 0.54 -31.08
N TRP A 44 4.90 1.58 -30.69
CA TRP A 44 4.22 1.64 -29.39
C TRP A 44 3.33 0.41 -29.17
N ASP A 45 2.57 0.03 -30.16
CA ASP A 45 1.60 -1.07 -30.10
C ASP A 45 2.28 -2.43 -29.94
N SER A 46 3.51 -2.60 -30.45
CA SER A 46 4.22 -3.88 -30.30
C SER A 46 4.90 -4.06 -28.95
N VAL A 47 5.15 -2.97 -28.19
CA VAL A 47 5.87 -3.00 -26.90
C VAL A 47 4.97 -2.61 -25.74
N MET A 48 4.41 -1.39 -25.80
CA MET A 48 3.71 -0.81 -24.66
C MET A 48 2.29 -1.35 -24.48
N ALA A 49 1.54 -1.54 -25.56
CA ALA A 49 0.15 -2.01 -25.46
C ALA A 49 0.02 -3.37 -24.78
N PRO A 50 0.74 -4.44 -25.20
CA PRO A 50 0.66 -5.73 -24.54
C PRO A 50 1.18 -5.71 -23.09
N MET A 51 2.20 -4.90 -22.80
CA MET A 51 2.70 -4.71 -21.43
C MET A 51 1.64 -4.06 -20.53
N GLN A 52 0.95 -3.05 -21.03
CA GLN A 52 -0.13 -2.37 -20.30
C GLN A 52 -1.31 -3.32 -20.05
N GLU A 53 -1.67 -4.13 -21.01
CA GLU A 53 -2.75 -5.13 -20.87
C GLU A 53 -2.43 -6.16 -19.78
N LEU A 54 -1.20 -6.68 -19.73
CA LEU A 54 -0.74 -7.57 -18.67
C LEU A 54 -0.79 -6.89 -17.29
N GLY A 55 -0.29 -5.66 -17.21
CA GLY A 55 -0.29 -4.86 -15.98
C GLY A 55 -1.70 -4.54 -15.48
N GLU A 56 -2.65 -4.29 -16.39
CA GLU A 56 -4.05 -4.04 -16.04
C GLU A 56 -4.73 -5.25 -15.41
N GLN A 57 -4.53 -6.44 -15.96
CA GLN A 57 -5.14 -7.66 -15.45
C GLN A 57 -4.72 -7.92 -13.99
N ILE A 58 -3.42 -7.79 -13.68
CA ILE A 58 -2.94 -7.99 -12.31
C ILE A 58 -3.39 -6.85 -11.37
N ARG A 59 -3.37 -5.61 -11.84
CA ARG A 59 -3.79 -4.45 -11.05
C ARG A 59 -5.26 -4.53 -10.64
N TRP A 60 -6.14 -4.90 -11.56
CA TRP A 60 -7.56 -5.05 -11.28
C TRP A 60 -7.86 -6.25 -10.40
N SER A 61 -7.21 -7.37 -10.61
CA SER A 61 -7.47 -8.59 -9.84
C SER A 61 -6.88 -8.50 -8.43
N TRP A 62 -5.58 -8.30 -8.33
CA TRP A 62 -4.89 -8.25 -7.03
C TRP A 62 -5.21 -6.97 -6.26
N GLY A 63 -5.43 -5.85 -6.95
CA GLY A 63 -5.84 -4.59 -6.32
C GLY A 63 -7.18 -4.72 -5.60
N VAL A 64 -8.14 -5.47 -6.15
CA VAL A 64 -9.42 -5.75 -5.49
C VAL A 64 -9.22 -6.65 -4.28
N VAL A 65 -8.42 -7.71 -4.38
CA VAL A 65 -8.12 -8.59 -3.24
C VAL A 65 -7.47 -7.82 -2.09
N SER A 66 -6.45 -7.00 -2.40
CA SER A 66 -5.76 -6.18 -1.41
C SER A 66 -6.67 -5.12 -0.79
N HIS A 67 -7.56 -4.51 -1.59
CA HIS A 67 -8.55 -3.57 -1.08
C HIS A 67 -9.52 -4.24 -0.11
N LEU A 68 -10.08 -5.38 -0.48
CA LEU A 68 -10.99 -6.13 0.40
C LEU A 68 -10.30 -6.59 1.68
N ASN A 69 -9.04 -7.00 1.61
CA ASN A 69 -8.25 -7.32 2.80
C ASN A 69 -8.12 -6.14 3.77
N GLY A 70 -8.13 -4.90 3.26
CA GLY A 70 -8.07 -3.69 4.08
C GLY A 70 -9.42 -3.22 4.66
N VAL A 71 -10.54 -3.46 3.96
CA VAL A 71 -11.86 -2.86 4.30
C VAL A 71 -12.93 -3.88 4.67
N CYS A 72 -12.79 -5.15 4.26
CA CYS A 72 -13.75 -6.24 4.52
C CYS A 72 -12.99 -7.48 5.02
N ASN A 73 -12.14 -7.24 6.01
CA ASN A 73 -11.16 -8.19 6.50
C ASN A 73 -11.80 -9.38 7.22
N SER A 74 -11.31 -10.60 6.97
CA SER A 74 -11.60 -11.81 7.72
C SER A 74 -10.35 -12.68 7.82
N PRO A 75 -10.26 -13.61 8.79
CA PRO A 75 -9.16 -14.57 8.89
C PRO A 75 -8.93 -15.33 7.57
N GLU A 76 -10.01 -15.82 6.94
CA GLU A 76 -9.95 -16.60 5.71
C GLU A 76 -9.44 -15.75 4.52
N LEU A 77 -9.82 -14.47 4.46
CA LEU A 77 -9.32 -13.56 3.42
C LEU A 77 -7.85 -13.19 3.65
N ARG A 78 -7.43 -13.02 4.90
CA ARG A 78 -6.00 -12.82 5.25
C ARG A 78 -5.15 -14.00 4.81
N ASP A 79 -5.60 -15.22 5.11
CA ASP A 79 -4.89 -16.44 4.73
C ASP A 79 -4.81 -16.59 3.21
N ALA A 80 -5.90 -16.36 2.50
CA ALA A 80 -5.94 -16.39 1.05
C ALA A 80 -5.03 -15.32 0.43
N HIS A 81 -5.06 -14.09 0.95
CA HIS A 81 -4.17 -13.00 0.51
C HIS A 81 -2.70 -13.34 0.77
N ALA A 82 -2.35 -13.74 2.00
CA ALA A 82 -0.99 -14.07 2.38
C ALA A 82 -0.42 -15.23 1.56
N GLY A 83 -1.25 -16.23 1.23
CA GLY A 83 -0.86 -17.37 0.40
C GLY A 83 -0.54 -17.00 -1.05
N GLN A 84 -1.13 -15.93 -1.61
CA GLN A 84 -0.89 -15.52 -3.00
C GLN A 84 0.12 -14.37 -3.14
N GLN A 85 0.30 -13.57 -2.12
CA GLN A 85 1.16 -12.37 -2.17
C GLN A 85 2.59 -12.64 -2.66
N PRO A 86 3.31 -13.70 -2.22
CA PRO A 86 4.65 -13.98 -2.73
C PRO A 86 4.70 -14.21 -4.24
N GLU A 87 3.72 -14.92 -4.80
CA GLU A 87 3.67 -15.20 -6.23
C GLU A 87 3.38 -13.92 -7.06
N VAL A 88 2.50 -13.05 -6.53
CA VAL A 88 2.25 -11.73 -7.15
C VAL A 88 3.52 -10.89 -7.16
N VAL A 89 4.28 -10.87 -6.05
CA VAL A 89 5.55 -10.15 -5.96
C VAL A 89 6.57 -10.74 -6.93
N ARG A 90 6.68 -12.06 -7.03
CA ARG A 90 7.59 -12.73 -7.97
C ARG A 90 7.27 -12.40 -9.41
N LEU A 91 6.00 -12.47 -9.80
CA LEU A 91 5.60 -12.08 -11.16
C LEU A 91 5.92 -10.59 -11.40
N GLY A 92 5.64 -9.70 -10.45
CA GLY A 92 5.97 -8.29 -10.54
C GLY A 92 7.48 -8.04 -10.72
N ASN A 93 8.33 -8.78 -10.00
CA ASN A 93 9.78 -8.74 -10.15
C ASN A 93 10.21 -9.27 -11.53
N ARG A 94 9.66 -10.39 -11.98
CA ARG A 94 9.96 -10.97 -13.28
C ARG A 94 9.66 -10.00 -14.43
N LEU A 95 8.49 -9.36 -14.40
CA LEU A 95 8.12 -8.36 -15.41
C LEU A 95 9.07 -7.14 -15.35
N GLY A 96 9.28 -6.60 -14.15
CA GLY A 96 10.09 -5.39 -13.95
C GLY A 96 11.59 -5.59 -14.16
N GLN A 97 12.09 -6.83 -14.15
CA GLN A 97 13.51 -7.18 -14.31
C GLN A 97 13.84 -7.82 -15.67
N SER A 98 12.87 -7.87 -16.60
CA SER A 98 13.10 -8.43 -17.93
C SER A 98 14.10 -7.58 -18.74
N GLN A 99 15.25 -8.15 -19.02
CA GLN A 99 16.28 -7.53 -19.87
C GLN A 99 15.78 -7.31 -21.30
N VAL A 100 14.99 -8.26 -21.82
CA VAL A 100 14.42 -8.18 -23.18
C VAL A 100 13.45 -7.01 -23.28
N LEU A 101 12.54 -6.89 -22.30
CA LEU A 101 11.59 -5.79 -22.26
C LEU A 101 12.32 -4.45 -22.11
N HIS A 102 13.28 -4.36 -21.19
CA HIS A 102 14.08 -3.15 -20.99
C HIS A 102 14.79 -2.70 -22.27
N GLN A 103 15.44 -3.62 -22.98
CA GLN A 103 16.07 -3.33 -24.27
C GLN A 103 15.07 -2.87 -25.33
N ALA A 104 13.88 -3.48 -25.37
CA ALA A 104 12.82 -3.06 -26.28
C ALA A 104 12.32 -1.65 -25.97
N LEU A 105 12.14 -1.30 -24.69
CA LEU A 105 11.75 0.05 -24.28
C LEU A 105 12.84 1.10 -24.60
N CYS A 106 14.11 0.78 -24.36
CA CYS A 106 15.23 1.65 -24.77
C CYS A 106 15.22 1.86 -26.28
N ARG A 107 15.09 0.79 -27.08
CA ARG A 107 15.03 0.91 -28.53
C ARG A 107 13.80 1.67 -29.03
N LEU A 108 12.65 1.47 -28.41
CA LEU A 108 11.43 2.23 -28.72
C LEU A 108 11.63 3.73 -28.43
N LYS A 109 12.38 4.07 -27.39
CA LYS A 109 12.72 5.46 -27.07
C LYS A 109 13.67 6.08 -28.11
N ASP A 110 14.72 5.35 -28.50
CA ASP A 110 15.78 5.86 -29.35
C ASP A 110 15.40 5.82 -30.85
N GLN A 111 14.64 4.82 -31.27
CA GLN A 111 14.29 4.55 -32.68
C GLN A 111 12.83 4.12 -32.82
N PRO A 112 11.86 4.99 -32.49
CA PRO A 112 10.45 4.65 -32.64
C PRO A 112 10.03 4.57 -34.11
N ALA A 113 9.12 3.64 -34.44
CA ALA A 113 8.54 3.53 -35.79
C ALA A 113 7.70 4.77 -36.16
N GLU A 114 7.13 5.43 -35.13
CA GLU A 114 6.35 6.67 -35.25
C GLU A 114 6.84 7.68 -34.23
N PRO A 115 6.82 8.99 -34.52
CA PRO A 115 7.22 10.00 -33.55
C PRO A 115 6.41 9.87 -32.25
N LEU A 116 7.10 9.84 -31.11
CA LEU A 116 6.47 9.79 -29.81
C LEU A 116 5.86 11.16 -29.47
N THR A 117 4.63 11.17 -28.97
CA THR A 117 4.05 12.38 -28.37
C THR A 117 4.72 12.65 -27.01
N PRO A 118 4.71 13.91 -26.52
CA PRO A 118 5.25 14.21 -25.17
C PRO A 118 4.68 13.34 -24.05
N THR A 119 3.40 12.93 -24.16
CA THR A 119 2.77 12.01 -23.23
C THR A 119 3.37 10.61 -23.31
N ARG A 120 3.57 10.07 -24.52
CA ARG A 120 4.20 8.76 -24.74
C ARG A 120 5.65 8.74 -24.27
N GLU A 121 6.41 9.81 -24.53
CA GLU A 121 7.78 9.94 -24.00
C GLU A 121 7.82 9.93 -22.47
N ARG A 122 6.91 10.66 -21.83
CA ARG A 122 6.82 10.68 -20.35
C ARG A 122 6.47 9.30 -19.79
N ILE A 123 5.52 8.59 -20.39
CA ILE A 123 5.14 7.23 -19.96
C ILE A 123 6.33 6.28 -20.11
N LEU A 124 7.01 6.32 -21.24
CA LEU A 124 8.17 5.46 -21.52
C LEU A 124 9.34 5.74 -20.57
N ASN A 125 9.63 7.02 -20.29
CA ASN A 125 10.65 7.38 -19.31
C ASN A 125 10.30 6.92 -17.90
N ALA A 126 9.02 7.04 -17.50
CA ALA A 126 8.55 6.56 -16.21
C ALA A 126 8.66 5.03 -16.09
N GLU A 127 8.38 4.29 -17.16
CA GLU A 127 8.49 2.82 -17.16
C GLU A 127 9.96 2.38 -17.10
N LEU A 128 10.85 2.99 -17.87
CA LEU A 128 12.28 2.72 -17.79
C LEU A 128 12.84 2.97 -16.38
N LEU A 129 12.44 4.08 -15.75
CA LEU A 129 12.80 4.37 -14.35
C LEU A 129 12.20 3.34 -13.39
N SER A 130 10.95 2.93 -13.60
CA SER A 130 10.30 1.87 -12.82
C SER A 130 11.07 0.56 -12.90
N MET A 131 11.50 0.14 -14.08
CA MET A 131 12.31 -1.07 -14.27
C MET A 131 13.68 -0.96 -13.59
N GLN A 132 14.34 0.19 -13.69
CA GLN A 132 15.60 0.44 -12.97
C GLN A 132 15.40 0.30 -11.46
N ASN A 133 14.36 0.91 -10.89
CA ASN A 133 14.05 0.83 -9.47
C ASN A 133 13.52 -0.55 -9.02
N ARG A 134 13.14 -1.40 -9.97
CA ARG A 134 12.85 -2.82 -9.74
C ARG A 134 14.07 -3.73 -9.91
N GLY A 135 15.24 -3.15 -10.23
CA GLY A 135 16.50 -3.88 -10.27
C GLY A 135 16.78 -4.61 -11.58
N VAL A 136 16.29 -4.12 -12.74
CA VAL A 136 16.55 -4.72 -14.06
C VAL A 136 18.06 -4.82 -14.38
N GLY A 137 18.89 -3.95 -13.81
CA GLY A 137 20.34 -3.96 -14.00
C GLY A 137 21.14 -4.77 -12.98
N LEU A 138 20.48 -5.42 -12.01
CA LEU A 138 21.17 -6.18 -10.98
C LEU A 138 21.64 -7.55 -11.50
N ASP A 139 22.79 -7.99 -11.02
CA ASP A 139 23.35 -9.32 -11.32
C ASP A 139 22.75 -10.43 -10.43
N GLY A 140 23.11 -11.69 -10.72
CA GLY A 140 22.46 -12.88 -10.16
C GLY A 140 22.29 -12.90 -8.64
N GLU A 141 23.36 -12.71 -7.86
CA GLU A 141 23.29 -12.73 -6.39
C GLU A 141 22.61 -11.50 -5.83
N THR A 142 22.93 -10.33 -6.38
CA THR A 142 22.33 -9.05 -5.97
C THR A 142 20.85 -9.01 -6.30
N GLN A 143 20.47 -9.51 -7.49
CA GLN A 143 19.07 -9.62 -7.90
C GLN A 143 18.29 -10.59 -7.00
N ALA A 144 18.86 -11.76 -6.67
CA ALA A 144 18.22 -12.72 -5.77
C ALA A 144 17.97 -12.11 -4.38
N ALA A 145 18.97 -11.40 -3.82
CA ALA A 145 18.85 -10.72 -2.54
C ALA A 145 17.84 -9.55 -2.59
N PHE A 146 17.75 -8.84 -3.73
CA PHE A 146 16.75 -7.80 -3.94
C PHE A 146 15.33 -8.39 -3.98
N ASN A 147 15.13 -9.49 -4.68
CA ASN A 147 13.84 -10.16 -4.79
C ASN A 147 13.37 -10.72 -3.43
N ALA A 148 14.26 -11.38 -2.69
CA ALA A 148 13.95 -11.85 -1.33
C ALA A 148 13.56 -10.70 -0.40
N ALA A 149 14.27 -9.56 -0.47
CA ALA A 149 13.91 -8.37 0.30
C ALA A 149 12.56 -7.78 -0.13
N SER A 150 12.20 -7.83 -1.42
CA SER A 150 10.90 -7.36 -1.93
C SER A 150 9.74 -8.22 -1.42
N GLU A 151 9.88 -9.54 -1.44
CA GLU A 151 8.90 -10.48 -0.87
C GLU A 151 8.76 -10.25 0.65
N ARG A 152 9.88 -10.09 1.36
CA ARG A 152 9.85 -9.85 2.80
C ARG A 152 9.20 -8.52 3.16
N LEU A 153 9.51 -7.43 2.43
CA LEU A 153 8.88 -6.12 2.62
C LEU A 153 7.37 -6.16 2.37
N ALA A 154 6.91 -6.93 1.39
CA ALA A 154 5.49 -7.10 1.14
C ALA A 154 4.79 -7.80 2.33
N ALA A 155 5.38 -8.88 2.84
CA ALA A 155 4.87 -9.60 4.01
C ALA A 155 4.86 -8.72 5.27
N LEU A 156 5.95 -7.99 5.54
CA LEU A 156 6.05 -7.06 6.68
C LEU A 156 5.02 -5.93 6.59
N SER A 157 4.79 -5.38 5.40
CA SER A 157 3.80 -4.32 5.21
C SER A 157 2.38 -4.81 5.46
N THR A 158 2.06 -6.04 5.05
CA THR A 158 0.76 -6.67 5.32
C THR A 158 0.59 -6.94 6.81
N SER A 159 1.59 -7.50 7.48
CA SER A 159 1.56 -7.74 8.93
C SER A 159 1.39 -6.44 9.70
N PHE A 160 2.13 -5.38 9.32
CA PHE A 160 2.01 -4.05 9.92
C PHE A 160 0.56 -3.52 9.82
N GLY A 161 -0.04 -3.61 8.64
CA GLY A 161 -1.41 -3.17 8.41
C GLY A 161 -2.43 -3.97 9.25
N ASN A 162 -2.28 -5.28 9.31
CA ASN A 162 -3.12 -6.16 10.11
C ASN A 162 -3.02 -5.84 11.61
N HIS A 163 -1.80 -5.65 12.14
CA HIS A 163 -1.61 -5.27 13.55
C HIS A 163 -2.29 -3.93 13.89
N VAL A 164 -2.20 -2.93 13.01
CA VAL A 164 -2.88 -1.64 13.22
C VAL A 164 -4.40 -1.82 13.20
N LEU A 165 -4.93 -2.63 12.28
CA LEU A 165 -6.35 -2.92 12.18
C LEU A 165 -6.85 -3.63 13.44
N ASP A 166 -6.16 -4.69 13.86
CA ASP A 166 -6.54 -5.51 15.00
C ASP A 166 -6.46 -4.71 16.31
N ALA A 167 -5.38 -3.96 16.52
CA ALA A 167 -5.24 -3.07 17.68
C ALA A 167 -6.30 -1.96 17.71
N THR A 168 -6.75 -1.49 16.54
CA THR A 168 -7.83 -0.50 16.43
C THR A 168 -9.17 -1.10 16.80
N GLN A 169 -9.44 -2.36 16.42
CA GLN A 169 -10.69 -3.06 16.69
C GLN A 169 -10.76 -3.62 18.11
N GLN A 170 -9.64 -4.06 18.66
CA GLN A 170 -9.57 -4.69 19.97
C GLN A 170 -9.90 -3.72 21.11
N TRP A 171 -9.46 -2.45 20.99
CA TRP A 171 -9.67 -1.48 22.05
C TRP A 171 -11.08 -0.90 22.00
N THR A 172 -11.80 -1.02 23.13
CA THR A 172 -13.11 -0.39 23.31
C THR A 172 -13.25 0.15 24.73
N LEU A 173 -14.05 1.20 24.89
CA LEU A 173 -14.42 1.76 26.18
C LEU A 173 -15.94 1.88 26.26
N LYS A 174 -16.55 1.10 27.17
CA LYS A 174 -17.99 1.17 27.43
C LYS A 174 -18.29 2.33 28.37
N LEU A 175 -19.18 3.20 27.96
CA LEU A 175 -19.67 4.35 28.72
C LEU A 175 -21.13 4.07 29.12
N THR A 176 -21.44 4.27 30.38
CA THR A 176 -22.80 3.95 30.96
C THR A 176 -23.50 5.15 31.56
N GLU A 177 -22.75 6.24 31.81
CA GLU A 177 -23.29 7.43 32.44
C GLU A 177 -23.46 8.57 31.42
N ALA A 178 -24.59 9.27 31.49
CA ALA A 178 -24.89 10.39 30.56
C ALA A 178 -23.82 11.50 30.56
N ASP A 179 -23.17 11.76 31.72
CA ASP A 179 -22.11 12.73 31.87
C ASP A 179 -20.87 12.39 31.03
N GLN A 180 -20.61 11.09 30.79
CA GLN A 180 -19.45 10.64 30.01
C GLN A 180 -19.58 10.97 28.51
N VAL A 181 -20.79 11.19 28.03
CA VAL A 181 -21.10 11.55 26.62
C VAL A 181 -21.58 13.01 26.49
N ARG A 182 -21.46 13.81 27.54
CA ARG A 182 -21.84 15.22 27.51
C ARG A 182 -20.98 15.97 26.49
N GLY A 183 -21.61 16.88 25.74
CA GLY A 183 -20.98 17.62 24.65
C GLY A 183 -21.03 16.91 23.29
N LEU A 184 -21.25 15.59 23.23
CA LEU A 184 -21.33 14.89 21.95
C LEU A 184 -22.60 15.28 21.19
N PRO A 185 -22.50 15.51 19.87
CA PRO A 185 -23.67 15.62 18.99
C PRO A 185 -24.51 14.31 19.02
N GLU A 186 -25.82 14.43 18.85
CA GLU A 186 -26.75 13.28 18.85
C GLU A 186 -26.29 12.18 17.86
N ARG A 187 -25.91 12.56 16.64
CA ARG A 187 -25.37 11.59 15.65
C ARG A 187 -24.16 10.80 16.16
N ALA A 188 -23.29 11.43 16.93
CA ALA A 188 -22.14 10.73 17.52
C ALA A 188 -22.60 9.75 18.62
N LYS A 189 -23.53 10.15 19.49
CA LYS A 189 -24.12 9.26 20.49
C LYS A 189 -24.83 8.06 19.84
N ASP A 190 -25.59 8.29 18.76
CA ASP A 190 -26.26 7.23 18.02
C ASP A 190 -25.25 6.22 17.42
N ALA A 191 -24.12 6.70 16.89
CA ALA A 191 -23.05 5.83 16.37
C ALA A 191 -22.40 4.99 17.47
N LEU A 192 -22.14 5.57 18.65
CA LEU A 192 -21.61 4.84 19.81
C LEU A 192 -22.61 3.81 20.35
N ALA A 193 -23.92 4.15 20.38
CA ALA A 193 -24.97 3.23 20.79
C ALA A 193 -25.17 2.10 19.75
N ALA A 194 -25.03 2.38 18.46
CA ALA A 194 -25.05 1.35 17.42
C ALA A 194 -23.92 0.33 17.62
N ALA A 195 -22.71 0.80 17.89
CA ALA A 195 -21.56 -0.06 18.22
C ALA A 195 -21.80 -0.90 19.50
N ALA A 196 -22.45 -0.32 20.52
CA ALA A 196 -22.83 -1.06 21.71
C ALA A 196 -23.83 -2.18 21.40
N ARG A 197 -24.83 -1.93 20.52
CA ARG A 197 -25.79 -2.97 20.08
C ARG A 197 -25.09 -4.10 19.33
N GLU A 198 -24.17 -3.78 18.44
CA GLU A 198 -23.36 -4.77 17.72
C GLU A 198 -22.51 -5.62 18.68
N ALA A 199 -22.07 -5.03 19.78
CA ALA A 199 -21.30 -5.71 20.83
C ALA A 199 -22.19 -6.48 21.84
N GLY A 200 -23.52 -6.50 21.65
CA GLY A 200 -24.46 -7.31 22.47
C GLY A 200 -25.36 -6.51 23.43
N ASP A 201 -25.20 -5.19 23.53
CA ASP A 201 -26.11 -4.34 24.36
C ASP A 201 -27.36 -3.95 23.55
N ALA A 202 -28.23 -4.91 23.25
CA ALA A 202 -29.36 -4.77 22.33
C ALA A 202 -30.31 -3.58 22.63
N ALA A 203 -30.38 -3.13 23.88
CA ALA A 203 -31.22 -2.02 24.32
C ALA A 203 -30.52 -0.63 24.21
N ALA A 204 -29.25 -0.56 23.76
CA ALA A 204 -28.51 0.69 23.69
C ALA A 204 -29.15 1.71 22.76
N THR A 205 -29.32 2.95 23.24
CA THR A 205 -29.87 4.09 22.49
C THR A 205 -28.90 5.29 22.54
N GLY A 206 -29.03 6.19 21.59
CA GLY A 206 -28.23 7.43 21.62
C GLY A 206 -28.52 8.31 22.84
N SER A 207 -29.78 8.28 23.36
CA SER A 207 -30.24 9.08 24.50
C SER A 207 -29.91 8.48 25.87
N GLU A 208 -29.96 7.17 26.00
CA GLU A 208 -29.87 6.48 27.30
C GLU A 208 -28.65 5.56 27.43
N GLY A 209 -27.95 5.30 26.32
CA GLY A 209 -26.80 4.39 26.31
C GLY A 209 -27.18 2.91 26.43
N PRO A 210 -26.25 2.05 26.81
CA PRO A 210 -24.81 2.34 26.89
C PRO A 210 -24.19 2.69 25.55
N TRP A 211 -23.04 3.33 25.61
CA TRP A 211 -22.28 3.75 24.42
C TRP A 211 -20.94 3.03 24.37
N LEU A 212 -20.52 2.59 23.20
CA LEU A 212 -19.24 1.91 22.99
C LEU A 212 -18.30 2.77 22.12
N LEU A 213 -17.32 3.40 22.76
CA LEU A 213 -16.26 4.11 22.07
C LEU A 213 -15.24 3.11 21.52
N GLY A 214 -14.81 3.30 20.28
CA GLY A 214 -13.71 2.60 19.62
C GLY A 214 -12.67 3.56 19.07
N LEU A 215 -11.59 3.01 18.48
CA LEU A 215 -10.50 3.83 17.92
C LEU A 215 -10.65 4.09 16.42
N ASP A 216 -11.71 3.57 15.77
CA ASP A 216 -12.01 3.95 14.38
C ASP A 216 -12.41 5.42 14.31
N MET A 217 -12.00 6.06 13.20
CA MET A 217 -12.15 7.52 13.05
C MET A 217 -13.58 8.04 13.20
N PRO A 218 -14.63 7.34 12.70
CA PRO A 218 -16.01 7.80 12.87
C PRO A 218 -16.49 7.91 14.34
N ARG A 219 -15.96 7.08 15.23
CA ARG A 219 -16.27 7.13 16.68
C ARG A 219 -15.27 8.00 17.45
N TYR A 220 -13.98 7.80 17.17
CA TYR A 220 -12.88 8.45 17.87
C TYR A 220 -12.85 9.98 17.70
N LEU A 221 -12.90 10.46 16.44
CA LEU A 221 -12.72 11.89 16.15
C LEU A 221 -13.84 12.78 16.74
N PRO A 222 -15.14 12.44 16.59
CA PRO A 222 -16.20 13.21 17.24
C PRO A 222 -16.07 13.20 18.77
N PHE A 223 -15.63 12.09 19.37
CA PHE A 223 -15.41 12.00 20.80
C PHE A 223 -14.32 12.97 21.26
N LEU A 224 -13.16 12.96 20.62
CA LEU A 224 -12.05 13.88 20.92
C LEU A 224 -12.43 15.34 20.72
N THR A 225 -13.27 15.63 19.73
CA THR A 225 -13.66 17.00 19.37
C THR A 225 -14.70 17.59 20.34
N HIS A 226 -15.65 16.78 20.81
CA HIS A 226 -16.86 17.29 21.44
C HIS A 226 -17.06 16.83 22.89
N ALA A 227 -16.52 15.69 23.33
CA ALA A 227 -16.72 15.23 24.71
C ALA A 227 -16.16 16.25 25.69
N GLU A 228 -16.96 16.60 26.71
CA GLU A 228 -16.54 17.56 27.75
C GLU A 228 -15.54 16.96 28.73
N ASP A 229 -15.63 15.66 29.01
CA ASP A 229 -14.74 14.97 29.95
C ASP A 229 -13.31 14.86 29.38
N ARG A 230 -12.39 15.65 29.94
CA ARG A 230 -11.00 15.69 29.54
C ARG A 230 -10.26 14.39 29.83
N GLY A 231 -10.59 13.70 30.95
CA GLY A 231 -9.96 12.44 31.33
C GLY A 231 -10.29 11.32 30.36
N LEU A 232 -11.55 11.25 29.90
CA LEU A 232 -11.98 10.29 28.89
C LEU A 232 -11.35 10.60 27.52
N ARG A 233 -11.24 11.88 27.13
CA ARG A 233 -10.49 12.25 25.92
C ARG A 233 -9.04 11.84 26.00
N GLU A 234 -8.37 12.04 27.15
CA GLU A 234 -6.98 11.61 27.35
C GLU A 234 -6.86 10.09 27.25
N THR A 235 -7.78 9.33 27.84
CA THR A 235 -7.81 7.87 27.74
C THR A 235 -7.91 7.40 26.29
N ALA A 236 -8.86 7.95 25.53
CA ALA A 236 -9.01 7.66 24.13
C ALA A 236 -7.79 8.05 23.28
N TYR A 237 -7.23 9.25 23.54
CA TYR A 237 -6.03 9.73 22.87
C TYR A 237 -4.83 8.79 23.09
N ARG A 238 -4.55 8.46 24.35
CA ARG A 238 -3.44 7.55 24.68
C ARG A 238 -3.59 6.20 24.01
N ALA A 239 -4.79 5.63 24.05
CA ALA A 239 -5.06 4.36 23.36
C ALA A 239 -4.83 4.46 21.85
N HIS A 240 -5.28 5.56 21.23
CA HIS A 240 -5.12 5.75 19.79
C HIS A 240 -3.65 5.94 19.37
N VAL A 241 -2.86 6.72 20.10
CA VAL A 241 -1.47 7.00 19.70
C VAL A 241 -0.50 5.89 20.06
N SER A 242 -0.88 4.97 20.97
CA SER A 242 -0.06 3.81 21.35
C SER A 242 -0.53 2.49 20.71
N ARG A 243 -1.55 2.52 19.83
CA ARG A 243 -2.01 1.29 19.17
C ARG A 243 -0.90 0.66 18.32
N ALA A 244 -0.86 -0.66 18.31
CA ALA A 244 0.15 -1.45 17.61
C ALA A 244 1.62 -1.07 17.96
N SER A 245 1.86 -0.63 19.22
CA SER A 245 3.20 -0.31 19.72
C SER A 245 3.62 -1.18 20.90
N GLN A 246 2.84 -2.21 21.25
CA GLN A 246 3.13 -3.14 22.35
C GLN A 246 2.28 -4.42 22.25
N GLY A 247 2.72 -5.45 22.98
CA GLY A 247 1.98 -6.72 23.05
C GLY A 247 2.06 -7.52 21.75
N GLU A 248 1.02 -8.27 21.45
CA GLU A 248 0.96 -9.15 20.27
C GLU A 248 0.92 -8.39 18.94
N PHE A 249 0.48 -7.13 18.95
CA PHE A 249 0.41 -6.27 17.77
C PHE A 249 1.56 -5.28 17.67
N ASP A 250 2.67 -5.50 18.40
CA ASP A 250 3.80 -4.58 18.37
C ASP A 250 4.46 -4.52 16.98
N ASN A 251 4.43 -3.35 16.37
CA ASN A 251 5.04 -3.08 15.07
C ASN A 251 6.49 -2.58 15.15
N ALA A 252 7.05 -2.34 16.33
CA ALA A 252 8.42 -1.83 16.45
C ALA A 252 9.46 -2.75 15.78
N PRO A 253 9.43 -4.08 15.97
CA PRO A 253 10.36 -4.98 15.28
C PRO A 253 10.15 -4.97 13.74
N LEU A 254 8.91 -4.83 13.27
CA LEU A 254 8.61 -4.77 11.84
C LEU A 254 9.17 -3.47 11.22
N ILE A 255 9.07 -2.34 11.92
CA ILE A 255 9.61 -1.05 11.49
C ILE A 255 11.13 -1.15 11.32
N GLU A 256 11.85 -1.72 12.30
CA GLU A 256 13.30 -1.89 12.25
C GLU A 256 13.73 -2.73 11.05
N GLU A 257 13.05 -3.85 10.80
CA GLU A 257 13.32 -4.72 9.65
C GLU A 257 13.00 -4.03 8.33
N ILE A 258 11.84 -3.36 8.22
CA ILE A 258 11.45 -2.59 7.02
C ILE A 258 12.49 -1.52 6.69
N LEU A 259 12.93 -0.73 7.67
CA LEU A 259 13.93 0.32 7.46
C LEU A 259 15.27 -0.26 7.03
N THR A 260 15.68 -1.37 7.63
CA THR A 260 16.91 -2.08 7.27
C THR A 260 16.86 -2.58 5.82
N LEU A 261 15.80 -3.27 5.43
CA LEU A 261 15.63 -3.81 4.08
C LEU A 261 15.53 -2.69 3.03
N ARG A 262 14.79 -1.63 3.32
CA ARG A 262 14.69 -0.46 2.43
C ARG A 262 16.05 0.20 2.22
N GLY A 263 16.84 0.38 3.28
CA GLY A 263 18.20 0.92 3.18
C GLY A 263 19.12 0.03 2.34
N GLN A 264 19.00 -1.29 2.48
CA GLN A 264 19.75 -2.23 1.65
C GLN A 264 19.33 -2.17 0.18
N GLN A 265 18.04 -2.11 -0.11
CA GLN A 265 17.52 -1.99 -1.49
C GLN A 265 17.95 -0.69 -2.15
N ALA A 266 17.88 0.45 -1.44
CA ALA A 266 18.33 1.73 -1.96
C ALA A 266 19.80 1.65 -2.42
N ARG A 267 20.69 1.13 -1.58
CA ARG A 267 22.11 0.97 -1.91
C ARG A 267 22.35 0.02 -3.11
N ARG A 268 21.59 -1.08 -3.22
CA ARG A 268 21.68 -1.98 -4.39
C ARG A 268 21.30 -1.29 -5.70
N LEU A 269 20.36 -0.34 -5.62
CA LEU A 269 19.91 0.45 -6.76
C LEU A 269 20.81 1.67 -7.05
N GLY A 270 21.85 1.91 -6.22
CA GLY A 270 22.77 3.04 -6.38
C GLY A 270 22.31 4.34 -5.73
N TYR A 271 21.27 4.30 -4.90
CA TYR A 271 20.82 5.44 -4.11
C TYR A 271 21.46 5.43 -2.71
N GLU A 272 21.58 6.60 -2.10
CA GLU A 272 22.11 6.72 -0.74
C GLU A 272 21.05 6.31 0.29
N HIS A 273 19.79 6.77 0.10
CA HIS A 273 18.69 6.48 1.03
C HIS A 273 17.41 6.07 0.27
N TRP A 274 16.52 5.38 1.00
CA TRP A 274 15.20 5.02 0.49
C TRP A 274 14.34 6.22 0.09
N ALA A 275 14.56 7.39 0.71
CA ALA A 275 13.86 8.62 0.36
C ALA A 275 14.09 9.01 -1.10
N GLU A 276 15.31 8.86 -1.62
CA GLU A 276 15.65 9.13 -3.03
C GLU A 276 14.92 8.16 -3.97
N VAL A 277 14.92 6.85 -3.65
CA VAL A 277 14.14 5.85 -4.40
C VAL A 277 12.66 6.23 -4.44
N SER A 278 12.12 6.66 -3.30
CA SER A 278 10.73 7.08 -3.16
C SER A 278 10.42 8.35 -3.97
N LEU A 279 11.32 9.31 -4.02
CA LEU A 279 11.14 10.56 -4.74
C LEU A 279 11.34 10.44 -6.25
N ALA A 280 12.11 9.45 -6.71
CA ALA A 280 12.44 9.28 -8.13
C ALA A 280 11.22 9.27 -9.07
N SER A 281 10.04 8.87 -8.59
CA SER A 281 8.77 8.85 -9.35
C SER A 281 7.75 9.91 -8.88
N LYS A 282 8.15 10.88 -8.06
CA LYS A 282 7.27 11.90 -7.47
C LYS A 282 7.55 13.29 -8.06
N MET A 283 6.77 14.28 -7.62
CA MET A 283 6.86 15.66 -8.12
C MET A 283 8.00 16.46 -7.49
N ALA A 284 8.43 16.10 -6.28
CA ALA A 284 9.58 16.77 -5.65
C ALA A 284 10.88 16.27 -6.30
N ASP A 285 11.77 17.18 -6.62
CA ASP A 285 12.99 16.89 -7.39
C ASP A 285 13.98 16.04 -6.56
N ASP A 286 14.14 16.36 -5.28
CA ASP A 286 15.12 15.72 -4.40
C ASP A 286 14.73 15.83 -2.90
N VAL A 287 15.51 15.19 -2.03
CA VAL A 287 15.31 15.25 -0.57
C VAL A 287 15.50 16.67 -0.03
N PRO A 288 16.54 17.46 -0.42
CA PRO A 288 16.69 18.85 0.02
C PRO A 288 15.47 19.73 -0.28
N SER A 289 14.83 19.57 -1.42
CA SER A 289 13.62 20.32 -1.80
C SER A 289 12.45 20.02 -0.85
N VAL A 290 12.29 18.77 -0.43
CA VAL A 290 11.28 18.37 0.56
C VAL A 290 11.61 18.94 1.93
N GLU A 291 12.87 18.87 2.36
CA GLU A 291 13.33 19.41 3.65
C GLU A 291 13.16 20.93 3.71
N ALA A 292 13.46 21.64 2.63
CA ALA A 292 13.26 23.08 2.54
C ALA A 292 11.79 23.48 2.72
N LEU A 293 10.87 22.76 2.05
CA LEU A 293 9.42 22.98 2.23
C LEU A 293 8.96 22.70 3.66
N LEU A 294 9.42 21.61 4.25
CA LEU A 294 9.08 21.26 5.65
C LEU A 294 9.61 22.30 6.63
N GLU A 295 10.80 22.83 6.41
CA GLU A 295 11.39 23.86 7.26
C GLU A 295 10.65 25.20 7.13
N GLU A 296 10.21 25.58 5.94
CA GLU A 296 9.34 26.74 5.72
C GLU A 296 8.03 26.61 6.51
N LEU A 297 7.37 25.46 6.39
CA LEU A 297 6.13 25.17 7.13
C LEU A 297 6.36 25.16 8.64
N ARG A 298 7.46 24.54 9.11
CA ARG A 298 7.83 24.52 10.54
C ARG A 298 8.05 25.92 11.06
N SER A 299 8.81 26.75 10.36
CA SER A 299 9.13 28.10 10.77
C SER A 299 7.88 28.98 10.89
N ALA A 300 6.88 28.78 10.01
CA ALA A 300 5.61 29.50 10.05
C ALA A 300 4.68 29.00 11.18
N ALA A 301 4.62 27.68 11.41
CA ALA A 301 3.67 27.06 12.34
C ALA A 301 4.17 27.01 13.80
N TYR A 302 5.47 26.82 14.02
CA TYR A 302 6.04 26.59 15.35
C TYR A 302 5.74 27.70 16.37
N PRO A 303 5.84 29.02 16.04
CA PRO A 303 5.50 30.08 16.99
C PRO A 303 4.03 30.07 17.44
N ALA A 304 3.12 29.51 16.64
CA ALA A 304 1.72 29.33 17.03
C ALA A 304 1.53 28.14 17.98
N ALA A 305 2.34 27.10 17.83
CA ALA A 305 2.30 25.93 18.70
C ALA A 305 2.92 26.17 20.09
N GLU A 306 3.84 27.15 20.20
CA GLU A 306 4.44 27.54 21.48
C GLU A 306 3.51 28.39 22.37
N ARG A 307 2.47 29.02 21.80
CA ARG A 307 1.47 29.83 22.51
C ARG A 307 0.37 28.99 23.13
#